data_eb5dbc934ee299a0f2e18bc48f2c54ca
#
_entry.id   eb5dbc934ee299a0f2e18bc48f2c54ca
#
_cell.length_a   1.000
_cell.length_b   1.000
_cell.length_c   1.000
_cell.angle_alpha   90.00
_cell.angle_beta   90.00
_cell.angle_gamma   90.00
#
_symmetry.space_group_name_H-M   'P 1'
#
loop_
_entity.id
_entity.type
_entity.pdbx_description
1 polymer ?
#
loop_
_entity_poly.entity_id
_entity_poly.type
_entity_poly.pdbx_seq_one_letter_code
_entity_poly.pdbx_strand_id
1 'polypeptide(L)'
;MVIIGYFFIPDDKTKTDDKIQTDNITKTGDKIKTDNITKTDDKTKIFEKKDYGVFLSADASSLERFKKYDLIVIDAQYFTKKDIEVLHENGTEVYTYLNIGSIENFREYYKTYAELTIGKYEHWDEERWVDVAEPDWQKFIKQLSQELFEKGVDGFFIDNCDVYYYAPRESIFEG
;
A
#
# COMPACT_ATOMS: atom_id res chain seq x y z
N MET A 1 5.17 17.80 6.57
CA MET A 1 5.52 16.39 6.32
C MET A 1 4.54 15.87 5.28
N VAL A 2 5.00 15.64 4.07
CA VAL A 2 4.18 15.03 3.01
C VAL A 2 4.49 13.54 3.06
N ILE A 3 3.57 12.76 3.65
CA ILE A 3 3.64 11.29 3.58
C ILE A 3 3.06 10.90 2.23
N ILE A 4 3.92 10.52 1.28
CA ILE A 4 3.49 9.95 0.00
C ILE A 4 3.42 8.44 0.20
N GLY A 5 2.26 7.96 0.64
CA GLY A 5 1.99 6.54 0.75
C GLY A 5 1.32 6.00 -0.51
N TYR A 6 1.77 4.85 -0.99
CA TYR A 6 1.14 4.12 -2.07
C TYR A 6 0.38 2.93 -1.51
N PHE A 7 -0.89 2.78 -1.91
CA PHE A 7 -1.70 1.62 -1.56
C PHE A 7 -1.48 0.52 -2.60
N PHE A 8 -0.99 -0.62 -2.17
CA PHE A 8 -0.92 -1.83 -2.98
C PHE A 8 -1.99 -2.82 -2.50
N ILE A 9 -2.95 -3.10 -3.36
CA ILE A 9 -3.97 -4.13 -3.15
C ILE A 9 -3.58 -5.30 -4.06
N PRO A 10 -3.35 -6.51 -3.51
CA PRO A 10 -3.12 -7.68 -4.35
C PRO A 10 -4.34 -7.97 -5.23
N ASP A 11 -4.14 -8.15 -6.54
CA ASP A 11 -5.19 -8.58 -7.45
C ASP A 11 -5.73 -9.94 -7.04
N ASP A 12 -7.00 -10.00 -6.69
CA ASP A 12 -7.74 -11.27 -6.52
C ASP A 12 -7.88 -11.94 -7.90
N LYS A 13 -7.10 -13.02 -8.11
CA LYS A 13 -7.09 -13.81 -9.35
C LYS A 13 -8.34 -14.65 -9.51
N THR A 14 -9.51 -14.05 -9.46
CA THR A 14 -10.76 -14.70 -9.89
C THR A 14 -11.70 -13.72 -10.56
N LYS A 15 -11.36 -13.27 -11.78
CA LYS A 15 -12.38 -12.80 -12.73
C LYS A 15 -11.96 -13.14 -14.16
N THR A 16 -12.82 -13.94 -14.78
CA THR A 16 -12.85 -14.38 -16.16
C THR A 16 -12.83 -13.22 -17.15
N ASP A 17 -12.05 -13.44 -18.24
CA ASP A 17 -11.97 -12.58 -19.43
C ASP A 17 -13.33 -12.30 -20.04
N ASP A 18 -13.85 -11.09 -19.90
CA ASP A 18 -14.90 -10.57 -20.76
C ASP A 18 -14.27 -9.71 -21.85
N LYS A 19 -14.28 -10.24 -23.08
CA LYS A 19 -13.84 -9.56 -24.29
C LYS A 19 -14.71 -8.34 -24.56
N ILE A 20 -14.09 -7.16 -24.56
CA ILE A 20 -14.70 -5.93 -25.10
C ILE A 20 -14.65 -6.02 -26.63
N GLN A 21 -15.80 -6.18 -27.24
CA GLN A 21 -15.98 -6.10 -28.69
C GLN A 21 -16.24 -4.63 -29.06
N THR A 22 -15.32 -4.04 -29.81
CA THR A 22 -15.47 -2.68 -30.35
C THR A 22 -16.20 -2.75 -31.67
N ASP A 23 -17.47 -2.36 -31.69
CA ASP A 23 -18.22 -2.19 -32.93
C ASP A 23 -18.06 -0.78 -33.51
N ASN A 24 -17.76 -0.74 -34.80
CA ASN A 24 -17.56 0.44 -35.59
C ASN A 24 -18.85 1.28 -35.73
N ILE A 25 -18.78 2.57 -35.38
CA ILE A 25 -19.85 3.52 -35.63
C ILE A 25 -19.58 4.21 -37.01
N THR A 26 -20.40 3.89 -38.00
CA THR A 26 -20.48 4.61 -39.26
C THR A 26 -21.52 5.74 -39.14
N LYS A 27 -21.13 6.96 -39.45
CA LYS A 27 -22.04 8.12 -39.50
C LYS A 27 -22.92 8.06 -40.73
N THR A 28 -24.24 8.09 -40.54
CA THR A 28 -25.20 8.63 -41.51
C THR A 28 -26.32 9.35 -40.74
N GLY A 29 -26.57 10.59 -41.15
CA GLY A 29 -27.58 11.41 -40.47
C GLY A 29 -28.98 10.97 -40.82
N ASP A 30 -29.84 10.93 -39.81
CA ASP A 30 -31.26 11.24 -39.94
C ASP A 30 -31.88 11.40 -38.53
N LYS A 31 -32.95 12.19 -38.47
CA LYS A 31 -33.68 12.66 -37.29
C LYS A 31 -34.08 11.54 -36.35
N ILE A 32 -33.58 11.56 -35.10
CA ILE A 32 -34.02 10.67 -34.04
C ILE A 32 -35.24 11.32 -33.34
N LYS A 33 -36.38 10.65 -33.44
CA LYS A 33 -37.53 10.87 -32.55
C LYS A 33 -37.17 10.37 -31.16
N THR A 34 -37.34 11.24 -30.18
CA THR A 34 -37.22 10.90 -28.77
C THR A 34 -38.48 10.15 -28.31
N ASP A 35 -38.38 8.81 -28.22
CA ASP A 35 -39.29 8.00 -27.41
C ASP A 35 -38.53 6.77 -26.90
N ASN A 36 -38.59 6.60 -25.56
CA ASN A 36 -38.07 5.49 -24.78
C ASN A 36 -36.56 5.46 -24.50
N ILE A 37 -36.12 6.40 -23.65
CA ILE A 37 -34.92 6.18 -22.85
C ILE A 37 -35.29 5.19 -21.74
N THR A 38 -35.02 3.91 -21.99
CA THR A 38 -34.92 2.90 -20.94
C THR A 38 -33.83 3.36 -19.97
N LYS A 39 -34.18 3.51 -18.71
CA LYS A 39 -33.24 3.79 -17.64
C LYS A 39 -32.19 2.67 -17.63
N THR A 40 -31.02 2.92 -18.21
CA THR A 40 -29.81 2.17 -17.89
C THR A 40 -29.51 2.51 -16.45
N ASP A 41 -29.50 1.51 -15.57
CA ASP A 41 -29.00 1.64 -14.21
C ASP A 41 -27.53 2.10 -14.27
N ASP A 42 -27.34 3.42 -14.28
CA ASP A 42 -26.08 4.05 -13.97
C ASP A 42 -25.86 3.79 -12.48
N LYS A 43 -25.22 2.65 -12.16
CA LYS A 43 -24.67 2.39 -10.85
C LYS A 43 -23.53 3.38 -10.65
N THR A 44 -23.87 4.62 -10.37
CA THR A 44 -22.96 5.59 -9.78
C THR A 44 -22.40 4.90 -8.54
N LYS A 45 -21.16 4.44 -8.62
CA LYS A 45 -20.45 3.82 -7.51
C LYS A 45 -20.32 4.92 -6.45
N ILE A 46 -21.28 4.98 -5.52
CA ILE A 46 -21.25 5.90 -4.40
C ILE A 46 -20.03 5.46 -3.60
N PHE A 47 -18.97 6.26 -3.63
CA PHE A 47 -17.83 6.07 -2.75
C PHE A 47 -18.32 6.36 -1.34
N GLU A 48 -18.57 5.32 -0.56
CA GLU A 48 -18.85 5.46 0.86
C GLU A 48 -17.62 6.10 1.51
N LYS A 49 -17.87 7.16 2.28
CA LYS A 49 -16.83 7.79 3.06
C LYS A 49 -16.41 6.82 4.16
N LYS A 50 -15.15 6.34 4.11
CA LYS A 50 -14.57 5.53 5.17
C LYS A 50 -13.89 6.42 6.22
N ASP A 51 -14.14 6.14 7.48
CA ASP A 51 -13.34 6.71 8.57
C ASP A 51 -12.04 5.93 8.69
N TYR A 52 -10.91 6.61 8.52
CA TYR A 52 -9.59 5.98 8.57
C TYR A 52 -8.64 6.65 9.55
N GLY A 53 -7.59 5.94 9.96
CA GLY A 53 -6.53 6.48 10.81
C GLY A 53 -5.18 5.85 10.54
N VAL A 54 -4.10 6.62 10.82
CA VAL A 54 -2.70 6.17 10.69
C VAL A 54 -2.05 6.18 12.07
N PHE A 55 -1.51 5.03 12.52
CA PHE A 55 -1.06 4.80 13.89
C PHE A 55 0.25 4.01 13.94
N LEU A 56 1.34 4.57 13.38
CA LEU A 56 2.61 3.85 13.19
C LEU A 56 3.36 3.55 14.49
N SER A 57 3.09 4.30 15.57
CA SER A 57 3.72 4.10 16.88
C SER A 57 2.83 3.33 17.86
N ALA A 58 1.77 2.68 17.38
CA ALA A 58 0.84 1.95 18.21
C ALA A 58 1.22 0.47 18.32
N ASP A 59 0.73 -0.17 19.38
CA ASP A 59 0.84 -1.60 19.63
C ASP A 59 -0.53 -2.23 19.95
N ALA A 60 -0.54 -3.51 20.28
CA ALA A 60 -1.75 -4.27 20.57
C ALA A 60 -2.60 -3.72 21.75
N SER A 61 -2.05 -2.87 22.62
CA SER A 61 -2.82 -2.20 23.67
C SER A 61 -3.85 -1.20 23.13
N SER A 62 -3.70 -0.82 21.87
CA SER A 62 -4.55 0.16 21.16
C SER A 62 -5.74 -0.46 20.42
N LEU A 63 -5.90 -1.80 20.40
CA LEU A 63 -6.92 -2.50 19.58
C LEU A 63 -8.34 -1.96 19.79
N GLU A 64 -8.76 -1.72 21.04
CA GLU A 64 -10.10 -1.19 21.31
C GLU A 64 -10.33 0.20 20.69
N ARG A 65 -9.29 1.03 20.62
CA ARG A 65 -9.36 2.36 20.02
C ARG A 65 -9.53 2.29 18.50
N PHE A 66 -9.04 1.24 17.86
CA PHE A 66 -9.06 1.07 16.42
C PHE A 66 -10.42 0.63 15.88
N LYS A 67 -11.24 -0.02 16.69
CA LYS A 67 -12.55 -0.56 16.31
C LYS A 67 -13.56 0.47 15.80
N LYS A 68 -13.30 1.76 15.97
CA LYS A 68 -14.15 2.84 15.46
C LYS A 68 -13.81 3.26 14.01
N TYR A 69 -12.78 2.69 13.42
CA TYR A 69 -12.34 3.02 12.07
C TYR A 69 -12.73 1.90 11.09
N ASP A 70 -13.10 2.29 9.87
CA ASP A 70 -13.34 1.38 8.77
C ASP A 70 -12.02 0.87 8.20
N LEU A 71 -10.95 1.70 8.26
CA LEU A 71 -9.61 1.38 7.78
C LEU A 71 -8.56 1.97 8.73
N ILE A 72 -7.54 1.18 9.04
CA ILE A 72 -6.37 1.69 9.75
C ILE A 72 -5.07 1.35 9.01
N VAL A 73 -4.08 2.22 9.21
CA VAL A 73 -2.68 1.94 8.87
C VAL A 73 -1.90 1.82 10.17
N ILE A 74 -1.29 0.68 10.41
CA ILE A 74 -0.46 0.38 11.57
C ILE A 74 0.90 -0.16 11.13
N ASP A 75 1.89 -0.22 12.03
CA ASP A 75 3.08 -1.03 11.80
C ASP A 75 2.82 -2.44 12.31
N ALA A 76 2.40 -3.34 11.42
CA ALA A 76 2.01 -4.70 11.77
C ALA A 76 3.20 -5.57 12.25
N GLN A 77 4.44 -5.06 12.24
CA GLN A 77 5.57 -5.73 12.90
C GLN A 77 5.33 -5.85 14.41
N TYR A 78 4.61 -4.89 15.03
CA TYR A 78 4.26 -4.86 16.45
C TYR A 78 2.95 -5.57 16.82
N PHE A 79 2.32 -6.24 15.83
CA PHE A 79 1.04 -6.94 16.03
C PHE A 79 1.15 -8.41 15.65
N THR A 80 0.39 -9.24 16.34
CA THR A 80 0.27 -10.66 15.99
C THR A 80 -0.85 -10.86 14.97
N LYS A 81 -0.86 -12.03 14.32
CA LYS A 81 -1.97 -12.45 13.44
C LYS A 81 -3.32 -12.37 14.15
N LYS A 82 -3.37 -12.79 15.43
CA LYS A 82 -4.60 -12.75 16.23
C LYS A 82 -5.10 -11.32 16.46
N ASP A 83 -4.21 -10.35 16.60
CA ASP A 83 -4.60 -8.94 16.74
C ASP A 83 -5.26 -8.42 15.48
N ILE A 84 -4.73 -8.81 14.30
CA ILE A 84 -5.33 -8.47 13.00
C ILE A 84 -6.71 -9.13 12.85
N GLU A 85 -6.85 -10.42 13.22
CA GLU A 85 -8.14 -11.13 13.21
C GLU A 85 -9.19 -10.43 14.08
N VAL A 86 -8.83 -9.93 15.27
CA VAL A 86 -9.75 -9.16 16.14
C VAL A 86 -10.24 -7.86 15.47
N LEU A 87 -9.39 -7.19 14.70
CA LEU A 87 -9.78 -6.00 13.96
C LEU A 87 -10.73 -6.34 12.79
N HIS A 88 -10.46 -7.42 12.07
CA HIS A 88 -11.33 -7.91 11.00
C HIS A 88 -12.71 -8.36 11.52
N GLU A 89 -12.77 -9.02 12.68
CA GLU A 89 -14.04 -9.37 13.33
C GLU A 89 -14.91 -8.15 13.62
N ASN A 90 -14.29 -6.99 13.81
CA ASN A 90 -14.98 -5.71 13.97
C ASN A 90 -15.34 -5.02 12.65
N GLY A 91 -14.87 -5.53 11.50
CA GLY A 91 -15.07 -4.95 10.18
C GLY A 91 -14.04 -3.90 9.77
N THR A 92 -12.93 -3.76 10.52
CA THR A 92 -11.86 -2.81 10.23
C THR A 92 -10.87 -3.40 9.23
N GLU A 93 -10.66 -2.74 8.09
CA GLU A 93 -9.56 -3.07 7.15
C GLU A 93 -8.22 -2.64 7.73
N VAL A 94 -7.20 -3.49 7.62
CA VAL A 94 -5.87 -3.27 8.23
C VAL A 94 -4.80 -3.21 7.16
N TYR A 95 -4.22 -2.02 6.96
CA TYR A 95 -3.05 -1.83 6.12
C TYR A 95 -1.80 -1.74 7.00
N THR A 96 -0.69 -2.31 6.52
CA THR A 96 0.57 -2.23 7.24
C THR A 96 1.53 -1.23 6.60
N TYR A 97 2.18 -0.44 7.45
CA TYR A 97 3.34 0.34 7.04
C TYR A 97 4.47 -0.58 6.57
N LEU A 98 5.09 -0.22 5.47
CA LEU A 98 6.29 -0.88 4.94
C LEU A 98 7.23 0.18 4.37
N ASN A 99 8.36 0.39 5.03
CA ASN A 99 9.42 1.26 4.56
C ASN A 99 10.32 0.50 3.59
N ILE A 100 10.41 0.95 2.33
CA ILE A 100 11.21 0.27 1.30
C ILE A 100 12.47 1.02 0.91
N GLY A 101 12.53 2.33 1.16
CA GLY A 101 13.64 3.19 0.71
C GLY A 101 14.62 3.59 1.79
N SER A 102 14.30 3.34 3.03
CA SER A 102 15.15 3.66 4.17
C SER A 102 15.05 2.62 5.28
N ILE A 103 15.92 2.75 6.28
CA ILE A 103 15.95 1.84 7.43
C ILE A 103 16.13 2.64 8.72
N GLU A 104 15.28 2.34 9.71
CA GLU A 104 15.33 2.96 11.02
C GLU A 104 16.24 2.16 11.96
N ASN A 105 17.08 2.87 12.75
CA ASN A 105 18.10 2.27 13.59
C ASN A 105 17.57 1.45 14.77
N PHE A 106 16.28 1.60 15.12
CA PHE A 106 15.60 0.84 16.16
C PHE A 106 15.04 -0.50 15.68
N ARG A 107 15.06 -0.77 14.36
CA ARG A 107 14.62 -2.04 13.80
C ARG A 107 15.60 -3.16 14.17
N GLU A 108 15.05 -4.33 14.52
CA GLU A 108 15.89 -5.50 14.87
C GLU A 108 16.86 -5.89 13.76
N TYR A 109 16.45 -5.71 12.50
CA TYR A 109 17.24 -6.02 11.33
C TYR A 109 18.24 -4.91 10.91
N TYR A 110 18.25 -3.75 11.59
CA TYR A 110 19.12 -2.62 11.22
C TYR A 110 20.59 -3.03 11.08
N LYS A 111 21.14 -3.76 12.06
CA LYS A 111 22.55 -4.15 12.07
C LYS A 111 22.93 -5.03 10.88
N THR A 112 21.99 -5.82 10.35
CA THR A 112 22.20 -6.71 9.21
C THR A 112 22.35 -5.92 7.91
N TYR A 113 21.63 -4.81 7.78
CA TYR A 113 21.55 -4.03 6.54
C TYR A 113 22.17 -2.64 6.63
N ALA A 114 22.79 -2.28 7.74
CA ALA A 114 23.38 -0.95 7.95
C ALA A 114 24.45 -0.59 6.90
N GLU A 115 25.18 -1.58 6.40
CA GLU A 115 26.23 -1.37 5.37
C GLU A 115 25.64 -1.02 3.98
N LEU A 116 24.35 -1.27 3.76
CA LEU A 116 23.63 -0.93 2.52
C LEU A 116 23.09 0.51 2.53
N THR A 117 23.37 1.28 3.59
CA THR A 117 22.87 2.64 3.69
C THR A 117 23.72 3.61 2.84
N ILE A 118 23.05 4.54 2.13
CA ILE A 118 23.68 5.50 1.21
C ILE A 118 23.71 6.93 1.75
N GLY A 119 23.07 7.21 2.87
CA GLY A 119 23.06 8.53 3.46
C GLY A 119 22.11 8.70 4.64
N LYS A 120 22.21 9.86 5.28
CA LYS A 120 21.28 10.28 6.33
C LYS A 120 19.93 10.65 5.71
N TYR A 121 18.88 10.30 6.43
CA TYR A 121 17.56 10.88 6.18
C TYR A 121 17.50 12.28 6.82
N GLU A 122 17.09 13.30 6.05
CA GLU A 122 17.25 14.70 6.47
C GLU A 122 16.35 15.09 7.65
N HIS A 123 15.23 14.41 7.84
CA HIS A 123 14.20 14.78 8.80
C HIS A 123 14.13 13.89 10.05
N TRP A 124 14.85 12.75 10.04
CA TRP A 124 14.83 11.78 11.12
C TRP A 124 16.24 11.26 11.40
N ASP A 125 16.80 11.60 12.54
CA ASP A 125 18.18 11.20 12.91
C ASP A 125 18.33 9.68 13.05
N GLU A 126 17.25 8.97 13.36
CA GLU A 126 17.21 7.52 13.51
C GLU A 126 17.16 6.78 12.19
N GLU A 127 17.01 7.46 11.06
CA GLU A 127 16.72 6.86 9.76
C GLU A 127 17.84 7.10 8.76
N ARG A 128 18.03 6.15 7.84
CA ARG A 128 19.02 6.22 6.77
C ARG A 128 18.44 5.74 5.46
N TRP A 129 18.73 6.45 4.38
CA TRP A 129 18.44 5.97 3.03
C TRP A 129 19.20 4.69 2.73
N VAL A 130 18.56 3.74 2.03
CA VAL A 130 19.15 2.45 1.62
C VAL A 130 19.32 2.42 0.10
N ASP A 131 20.37 1.76 -0.38
CA ASP A 131 20.50 1.41 -1.79
C ASP A 131 19.47 0.32 -2.14
N VAL A 132 18.39 0.72 -2.77
CA VAL A 132 17.29 -0.18 -3.15
C VAL A 132 17.64 -1.09 -4.34
N ALA A 133 18.77 -0.83 -5.02
CA ALA A 133 19.29 -1.71 -6.07
C ALA A 133 19.99 -2.95 -5.50
N GLU A 134 20.37 -2.93 -4.22
CA GLU A 134 21.05 -4.05 -3.57
C GLU A 134 20.15 -5.30 -3.50
N PRO A 135 20.59 -6.45 -4.08
CA PRO A 135 19.79 -7.66 -4.12
C PRO A 135 19.39 -8.19 -2.74
N ASP A 136 20.28 -8.02 -1.73
CA ASP A 136 20.00 -8.48 -0.37
C ASP A 136 18.89 -7.64 0.29
N TRP A 137 18.85 -6.33 0.02
CA TRP A 137 17.74 -5.48 0.45
C TRP A 137 16.42 -5.84 -0.22
N GLN A 138 16.43 -6.03 -1.54
CA GLN A 138 15.23 -6.44 -2.28
C GLN A 138 14.68 -7.78 -1.78
N LYS A 139 15.56 -8.74 -1.54
CA LYS A 139 15.19 -10.04 -0.97
C LYS A 139 14.59 -9.90 0.42
N PHE A 140 15.19 -9.07 1.26
CA PHE A 140 14.69 -8.81 2.61
C PHE A 140 13.29 -8.16 2.58
N ILE A 141 13.10 -7.10 1.79
CA ILE A 141 11.79 -6.44 1.68
C ILE A 141 10.71 -7.40 1.18
N LYS A 142 11.04 -8.24 0.21
CA LYS A 142 10.13 -9.29 -0.29
C LYS A 142 9.76 -10.28 0.82
N GLN A 143 10.73 -10.70 1.63
CA GLN A 143 10.49 -11.61 2.75
C GLN A 143 9.65 -10.94 3.83
N LEU A 144 9.99 -9.72 4.25
CA LEU A 144 9.25 -8.95 5.24
C LEU A 144 7.80 -8.71 4.79
N SER A 145 7.59 -8.33 3.52
CA SER A 145 6.24 -8.14 2.99
C SER A 145 5.42 -9.44 3.02
N GLN A 146 6.05 -10.58 2.73
CA GLN A 146 5.39 -11.88 2.82
C GLN A 146 5.00 -12.22 4.27
N GLU A 147 5.91 -12.02 5.24
CA GLU A 147 5.65 -12.23 6.66
C GLU A 147 4.50 -11.36 7.19
N LEU A 148 4.45 -10.09 6.76
CA LEU A 148 3.37 -9.16 7.11
C LEU A 148 2.04 -9.60 6.49
N PHE A 149 2.06 -10.01 5.22
CA PHE A 149 0.86 -10.52 4.53
C PHE A 149 0.30 -11.79 5.22
N GLU A 150 1.17 -12.69 5.66
CA GLU A 150 0.77 -13.92 6.38
C GLU A 150 0.14 -13.64 7.75
N LYS A 151 0.36 -12.45 8.33
CA LYS A 151 -0.39 -11.98 9.49
C LYS A 151 -1.85 -11.63 9.17
N GLY A 152 -2.19 -11.47 7.88
CA GLY A 152 -3.56 -11.24 7.42
C GLY A 152 -3.88 -9.77 7.13
N VAL A 153 -2.88 -8.91 6.92
CA VAL A 153 -3.15 -7.51 6.52
C VAL A 153 -3.80 -7.44 5.14
N ASP A 154 -4.69 -6.47 4.93
CA ASP A 154 -5.43 -6.28 3.67
C ASP A 154 -4.62 -5.57 2.60
N GLY A 155 -3.56 -4.84 2.99
CA GLY A 155 -2.71 -4.13 2.06
C GLY A 155 -1.50 -3.49 2.72
N PHE A 156 -0.73 -2.75 1.92
CA PHE A 156 0.50 -2.09 2.35
C PHE A 156 0.40 -0.58 2.16
N PHE A 157 0.85 0.15 3.17
CA PHE A 157 1.14 1.57 3.09
C PHE A 157 2.66 1.70 2.91
N ILE A 158 3.09 1.86 1.66
CA ILE A 158 4.50 1.84 1.29
C ILE A 158 5.07 3.26 1.42
N ASP A 159 6.19 3.39 2.13
CA ASP A 159 6.86 4.65 2.39
C ASP A 159 8.26 4.69 1.77
N ASN A 160 8.79 5.94 1.61
CA ASN A 160 10.11 6.22 1.07
C ASN A 160 10.37 5.67 -0.35
N CYS A 161 9.31 5.63 -1.17
CA CYS A 161 9.42 5.25 -2.59
C CYS A 161 10.24 6.22 -3.42
N ASP A 162 10.49 7.42 -2.90
CA ASP A 162 11.24 8.51 -3.54
C ASP A 162 12.75 8.45 -3.28
N VAL A 163 13.24 7.38 -2.66
CA VAL A 163 14.67 7.15 -2.39
C VAL A 163 15.56 7.36 -3.62
N TYR A 164 15.06 7.11 -4.82
CA TYR A 164 15.80 7.31 -6.07
C TYR A 164 16.26 8.76 -6.31
N TYR A 165 15.66 9.74 -5.64
CA TYR A 165 16.14 11.13 -5.68
C TYR A 165 17.39 11.33 -4.84
N TYR A 166 17.63 10.47 -3.86
CA TYR A 166 18.71 10.54 -2.89
C TYR A 166 19.83 9.55 -3.19
N ALA A 167 19.54 8.50 -3.96
CA ALA A 167 20.54 7.55 -4.40
C ALA A 167 21.50 8.20 -5.41
N PRO A 168 22.81 7.91 -5.37
CA PRO A 168 23.74 8.31 -6.41
C PRO A 168 23.23 7.81 -7.78
N ARG A 169 23.13 8.71 -8.76
CA ARG A 169 22.56 8.39 -10.09
C ARG A 169 23.26 7.22 -10.78
N GLU A 170 24.52 6.96 -10.43
CA GLU A 170 25.32 5.86 -10.97
C GLU A 170 24.85 4.48 -10.50
N SER A 171 24.29 4.36 -9.29
CA SER A 171 23.79 3.09 -8.75
C SER A 171 22.42 2.67 -9.28
N ILE A 172 21.62 3.60 -9.82
CA ILE A 172 20.24 3.33 -10.27
C ILE A 172 20.18 2.76 -11.70
N PHE A 173 21.21 2.95 -12.52
CA PHE A 173 21.18 2.65 -13.96
C PHE A 173 22.10 1.53 -14.41
N GLU A 174 22.81 0.84 -13.51
CA GLU A 174 23.67 -0.30 -13.83
C GLU A 174 23.02 -1.67 -13.61
N GLY A 175 21.71 -1.75 -13.38
CA GLY A 175 20.95 -2.98 -13.18
C GLY A 175 20.21 -3.46 -14.44
#